data_3908d79e92b22bc2a2332b776539b1a2
#
_entry.id   3908d79e92b22bc2a2332b776539b1a2
#
_cell.length_a   1.000
_cell.length_b   1.000
_cell.length_c   1.000
_cell.angle_alpha   90.00
_cell.angle_beta   90.00
_cell.angle_gamma   90.00
#
_symmetry.space_group_name_H-M   'P 1'
#
loop_
_entity.id
_entity.type
_entity.pdbx_description
1 polymer ?
#
loop_
_entity_poly.entity_id
_entity_poly.type
_entity_poly.pdbx_seq_one_letter_code
_entity_poly.pdbx_strand_id
1 'polypeptide(L)'
;LNKQIAGTEFEALDLEAIIRKSQGGMFNNAAQVWNHTFYWNCLKPNGGGEPKGKLADAINAAFGSFQAFKEQFTQTALTTFGSGWAWLVQRPDGTLALVSTSNATTPLTGSDTALLTCDVWEHAYYVDY
;
A
#
# COMPACT_ATOMS: atom_id res chain seq x y z
N LEU A 1 -2.40 -14.80 12.12
CA LEU A 1 -3.25 -13.79 12.76
C LEU A 1 -4.36 -14.43 13.60
N ASN A 2 -5.20 -15.29 13.00
CA ASN A 2 -6.39 -15.84 13.68
C ASN A 2 -6.07 -16.48 15.04
N LYS A 3 -4.96 -17.22 15.14
CA LYS A 3 -4.53 -17.81 16.42
C LYS A 3 -4.10 -16.77 17.45
N GLN A 4 -3.58 -15.64 17.00
CA GLN A 4 -3.11 -14.55 17.87
C GLN A 4 -4.26 -13.76 18.49
N ILE A 5 -5.36 -13.58 17.73
CA ILE A 5 -6.50 -12.81 18.20
C ILE A 5 -7.50 -13.62 19.02
N ALA A 6 -7.50 -14.96 18.87
CA ALA A 6 -8.44 -15.83 19.54
C ALA A 6 -8.43 -15.64 21.07
N GLY A 7 -9.58 -15.42 21.67
CA GLY A 7 -9.73 -15.17 23.11
C GLY A 7 -9.26 -13.80 23.59
N THR A 8 -8.91 -12.89 22.68
CA THR A 8 -8.52 -11.52 23.02
C THR A 8 -9.58 -10.50 22.63
N GLU A 9 -9.41 -9.25 23.05
CA GLU A 9 -10.27 -8.13 22.64
C GLU A 9 -10.30 -7.90 21.13
N PHE A 10 -9.29 -8.39 20.38
CA PHE A 10 -9.18 -8.24 18.94
C PHE A 10 -10.04 -9.23 18.15
N GLU A 11 -10.51 -10.31 18.77
CA GLU A 11 -11.26 -11.36 18.08
C GLU A 11 -12.55 -10.84 17.43
N ALA A 12 -13.21 -9.89 18.07
CA ALA A 12 -14.46 -9.29 17.58
C ALA A 12 -14.25 -8.12 16.62
N LEU A 13 -13.01 -7.71 16.36
CA LEU A 13 -12.69 -6.55 15.50
C LEU A 13 -12.49 -6.96 14.05
N ASP A 14 -12.81 -6.06 13.12
CA ASP A 14 -12.43 -6.24 11.72
C ASP A 14 -10.93 -6.04 11.53
N LEU A 15 -10.42 -6.42 10.36
CA LEU A 15 -8.99 -6.39 10.05
C LEU A 15 -8.40 -4.98 10.19
N GLU A 16 -9.08 -3.96 9.70
CA GLU A 16 -8.60 -2.58 9.78
C GLU A 16 -8.52 -2.07 11.22
N ALA A 17 -9.50 -2.41 12.05
CA ALA A 17 -9.49 -2.06 13.47
C ALA A 17 -8.35 -2.78 14.20
N ILE A 18 -8.08 -4.04 13.88
CA ILE A 18 -6.93 -4.79 14.43
C ILE A 18 -5.63 -4.07 14.07
N ILE A 19 -5.45 -3.68 12.81
CA ILE A 19 -4.24 -2.97 12.36
C ILE A 19 -4.04 -1.68 13.14
N ARG A 20 -5.10 -0.89 13.33
CA ARG A 20 -5.01 0.41 14.01
C ARG A 20 -4.75 0.31 15.51
N LYS A 21 -5.13 -0.78 16.14
CA LYS A 21 -5.07 -0.95 17.60
C LYS A 21 -3.98 -1.89 18.09
N SER A 22 -3.45 -2.77 17.21
CA SER A 22 -2.45 -3.77 17.58
C SER A 22 -1.03 -3.27 17.42
N GLN A 23 -0.08 -4.00 17.99
CA GLN A 23 1.36 -3.75 17.92
C GLN A 23 2.11 -5.07 17.74
N GLY A 24 3.40 -4.96 17.37
CA GLY A 24 4.31 -6.10 17.28
C GLY A 24 3.86 -7.14 16.28
N GLY A 25 3.97 -8.42 16.62
CA GLY A 25 3.67 -9.52 15.71
C GLY A 25 2.23 -9.58 15.23
N MET A 26 1.28 -9.20 16.08
CA MET A 26 -0.14 -9.13 15.69
C MET A 26 -0.35 -8.05 14.62
N PHE A 27 0.20 -6.86 14.83
CA PHE A 27 0.19 -5.78 13.84
C PHE A 27 0.83 -6.24 12.53
N ASN A 28 2.03 -6.82 12.59
CA ASN A 28 2.73 -7.27 11.39
C ASN A 28 1.91 -8.26 10.57
N ASN A 29 1.31 -9.26 11.23
CA ASN A 29 0.47 -10.23 10.53
C ASN A 29 -0.81 -9.61 9.96
N ALA A 30 -1.48 -8.76 10.71
CA ALA A 30 -2.70 -8.09 10.26
C ALA A 30 -2.41 -7.15 9.09
N ALA A 31 -1.38 -6.32 9.22
CA ALA A 31 -1.00 -5.38 8.17
C ALA A 31 -0.54 -6.09 6.89
N GLN A 32 0.22 -7.20 7.00
CA GLN A 32 0.63 -7.97 5.83
C GLN A 32 -0.57 -8.59 5.10
N VAL A 33 -1.57 -9.08 5.83
CA VAL A 33 -2.81 -9.57 5.19
C VAL A 33 -3.48 -8.44 4.40
N TRP A 34 -3.61 -7.27 5.00
CA TRP A 34 -4.25 -6.12 4.36
C TRP A 34 -3.45 -5.62 3.15
N ASN A 35 -2.14 -5.43 3.31
CA ASN A 35 -1.25 -4.92 2.27
C ASN A 35 -1.25 -5.85 1.04
N HIS A 36 -1.15 -7.17 1.26
CA HIS A 36 -1.16 -8.14 0.16
C HIS A 36 -2.53 -8.23 -0.52
N THR A 37 -3.61 -8.21 0.25
CA THR A 37 -4.97 -8.19 -0.33
C THR A 37 -5.15 -6.95 -1.20
N PHE A 38 -4.72 -5.78 -0.71
CA PHE A 38 -4.77 -4.53 -1.47
C PHE A 38 -3.92 -4.63 -2.76
N TYR A 39 -2.72 -5.20 -2.65
CA TYR A 39 -1.82 -5.39 -3.79
C TYR A 39 -2.45 -6.29 -4.86
N TRP A 40 -3.00 -7.43 -4.47
CA TRP A 40 -3.66 -8.33 -5.42
C TRP A 40 -4.82 -7.64 -6.16
N ASN A 41 -5.53 -6.77 -5.49
CA ASN A 41 -6.61 -5.98 -6.10
C ASN A 41 -6.10 -4.90 -7.06
N CYS A 42 -4.81 -4.53 -6.99
CA CYS A 42 -4.17 -3.65 -7.97
C CYS A 42 -3.82 -4.37 -9.29
N LEU A 43 -3.84 -5.69 -9.30
CA LEU A 43 -3.42 -6.53 -10.42
C LEU A 43 -4.62 -7.19 -11.08
N LYS A 44 -4.55 -7.38 -12.40
CA LYS A 44 -5.54 -8.18 -13.14
C LYS A 44 -4.89 -8.77 -14.39
N PRO A 45 -5.39 -9.93 -14.89
CA PRO A 45 -4.93 -10.48 -16.16
C PRO A 45 -5.15 -9.47 -17.30
N ASN A 46 -4.13 -9.31 -18.15
CA ASN A 46 -4.14 -8.38 -19.28
C ASN A 46 -4.46 -6.93 -18.85
N GLY A 47 -4.07 -6.57 -17.63
CA GLY A 47 -4.23 -5.23 -17.09
C GLY A 47 -3.19 -4.25 -17.62
N GLY A 48 -3.14 -3.10 -16.99
CA GLY A 48 -2.20 -2.02 -17.34
C GLY A 48 -2.85 -0.93 -18.19
N GLY A 49 -2.01 -0.09 -18.77
CA GLY A 49 -2.44 1.08 -19.50
C GLY A 49 -2.47 2.34 -18.64
N GLU A 50 -2.88 3.43 -19.24
CA GLU A 50 -2.96 4.73 -18.55
C GLU A 50 -4.27 4.85 -17.76
N PRO A 51 -4.24 5.58 -16.63
CA PRO A 51 -5.47 5.88 -15.89
C PRO A 51 -6.39 6.77 -16.72
N LYS A 52 -7.68 6.73 -16.40
CA LYS A 52 -8.73 7.48 -17.10
C LYS A 52 -9.59 8.27 -16.11
N GLY A 53 -10.31 9.27 -16.62
CA GLY A 53 -11.28 10.04 -15.86
C GLY A 53 -10.67 10.83 -14.70
N LYS A 54 -11.34 10.83 -13.56
CA LYS A 54 -10.92 11.62 -12.39
C LYS A 54 -9.54 11.27 -11.86
N LEU A 55 -9.15 9.99 -11.94
CA LEU A 55 -7.82 9.57 -11.49
C LEU A 55 -6.74 10.15 -12.40
N ALA A 56 -6.94 10.14 -13.72
CA ALA A 56 -6.01 10.75 -14.66
C ALA A 56 -5.85 12.25 -14.39
N ASP A 57 -6.94 12.96 -14.15
CA ASP A 57 -6.93 14.39 -13.83
C ASP A 57 -6.17 14.67 -12.53
N ALA A 58 -6.40 13.86 -11.50
CA ALA A 58 -5.72 14.00 -10.21
C ALA A 58 -4.21 13.74 -10.33
N ILE A 59 -3.81 12.74 -11.10
CA ILE A 59 -2.40 12.42 -11.37
C ILE A 59 -1.74 13.57 -12.12
N ASN A 60 -2.38 14.10 -13.15
CA ASN A 60 -1.85 15.24 -13.90
C ASN A 60 -1.73 16.48 -13.01
N ALA A 61 -2.67 16.73 -12.13
CA ALA A 61 -2.62 17.84 -11.19
C ALA A 61 -1.48 17.71 -10.18
N ALA A 62 -1.25 16.49 -9.67
CA ALA A 62 -0.25 16.23 -8.63
C ALA A 62 1.17 16.09 -9.19
N PHE A 63 1.35 15.47 -10.35
CA PHE A 63 2.65 15.07 -10.89
C PHE A 63 2.99 15.71 -12.23
N GLY A 64 2.05 16.41 -12.87
CA GLY A 64 2.21 17.04 -14.17
C GLY A 64 1.81 16.16 -15.34
N SER A 65 2.10 14.85 -15.29
CA SER A 65 1.74 13.88 -16.31
C SER A 65 1.75 12.46 -15.74
N PHE A 66 1.14 11.53 -16.46
CA PHE A 66 1.22 10.11 -16.11
C PHE A 66 2.67 9.59 -16.19
N GLN A 67 3.43 10.04 -17.17
CA GLN A 67 4.84 9.65 -17.31
C GLN A 67 5.67 10.12 -16.11
N ALA A 68 5.49 11.37 -15.68
CA ALA A 68 6.16 11.90 -14.49
C ALA A 68 5.75 11.13 -13.23
N PHE A 69 4.48 10.77 -13.09
CA PHE A 69 4.00 9.89 -12.02
C PHE A 69 4.72 8.55 -12.02
N LYS A 70 4.81 7.88 -13.17
CA LYS A 70 5.49 6.59 -13.30
C LYS A 70 6.95 6.67 -12.86
N GLU A 71 7.65 7.70 -13.29
CA GLU A 71 9.06 7.91 -12.93
C GLU A 71 9.22 8.12 -11.42
N GLN A 72 8.38 8.96 -10.82
CA GLN A 72 8.42 9.23 -9.39
C GLN A 72 8.00 8.02 -8.56
N PHE A 73 6.98 7.29 -8.98
CA PHE A 73 6.55 6.04 -8.31
C PHE A 73 7.67 4.99 -8.36
N THR A 74 8.29 4.82 -9.52
CA THR A 74 9.43 3.92 -9.69
C THR A 74 10.58 4.32 -8.75
N GLN A 75 10.91 5.60 -8.65
CA GLN A 75 11.95 6.07 -7.73
C GLN A 75 11.57 5.80 -6.27
N THR A 76 10.32 6.01 -5.90
CA THR A 76 9.83 5.71 -4.55
C THR A 76 10.03 4.23 -4.22
N ALA A 77 9.70 3.35 -5.15
CA ALA A 77 9.90 1.91 -4.98
C ALA A 77 11.38 1.54 -4.88
N LEU A 78 12.21 2.04 -5.80
CA LEU A 78 13.64 1.73 -5.87
C LEU A 78 14.43 2.26 -4.67
N THR A 79 14.03 3.40 -4.11
CA THR A 79 14.73 4.01 -2.98
C THR A 79 14.21 3.56 -1.61
N THR A 80 13.18 2.71 -1.58
CA THR A 80 12.73 2.09 -0.33
C THR A 80 13.81 1.16 0.17
N PHE A 81 14.40 1.49 1.33
CA PHE A 81 15.48 0.72 1.91
C PHE A 81 14.93 -0.52 2.63
N GLY A 82 15.44 -1.70 2.25
CA GLY A 82 15.01 -2.96 2.84
C GLY A 82 13.62 -3.38 2.39
N SER A 83 12.99 -4.25 3.18
CA SER A 83 11.63 -4.73 2.91
C SER A 83 10.60 -3.64 3.15
N GLY A 84 9.65 -3.48 2.25
CA GLY A 84 8.62 -2.46 2.39
C GLY A 84 7.68 -2.38 1.20
N TRP A 85 7.02 -1.24 1.07
CA TRP A 85 5.98 -0.98 0.09
C TRP A 85 6.06 0.44 -0.43
N ALA A 86 5.81 0.64 -1.71
CA ALA A 86 5.60 1.96 -2.30
C ALA A 86 4.10 2.18 -2.51
N TRP A 87 3.60 3.38 -2.21
CA TRP A 87 2.18 3.71 -2.23
C TRP A 87 1.89 4.99 -2.98
N LEU A 88 0.81 4.99 -3.76
CA LEU A 88 0.10 6.20 -4.13
C LEU A 88 -1.03 6.38 -3.13
N VAL A 89 -1.06 7.54 -2.47
CA VAL A 89 -2.09 7.86 -1.47
C VAL A 89 -2.80 9.15 -1.81
N GLN A 90 -4.03 9.28 -1.31
CA GLN A 90 -4.75 10.54 -1.28
C GLN A 90 -4.70 11.10 0.14
N ARG A 91 -4.22 12.34 0.27
CA ARG A 91 -4.20 13.07 1.53
C ARG A 91 -5.62 13.52 1.92
N PRO A 92 -5.87 13.85 3.19
CA PRO A 92 -7.19 14.35 3.62
C PRO A 92 -7.68 15.58 2.86
N ASP A 93 -6.78 16.42 2.33
CA ASP A 93 -7.13 17.58 1.52
C ASP A 93 -7.45 17.25 0.05
N GLY A 94 -7.43 15.97 -0.32
CA GLY A 94 -7.72 15.49 -1.67
C GLY A 94 -6.52 15.41 -2.60
N THR A 95 -5.34 15.91 -2.20
CA THR A 95 -4.13 15.86 -3.04
C THR A 95 -3.54 14.44 -3.05
N LEU A 96 -2.86 14.09 -4.14
CA LEU A 96 -2.15 12.81 -4.26
C LEU A 96 -0.69 12.96 -3.85
N ALA A 97 -0.15 11.91 -3.25
CA ALA A 97 1.25 11.85 -2.84
C ALA A 97 1.79 10.43 -2.98
N LEU A 98 3.12 10.31 -3.08
CA LEU A 98 3.83 9.04 -3.05
C LEU A 98 4.49 8.89 -1.69
N VAL A 99 4.34 7.73 -1.08
CA VAL A 99 4.97 7.40 0.20
C VAL A 99 5.56 6.00 0.15
N SER A 100 6.61 5.76 0.92
CA SER A 100 7.14 4.42 1.17
C SER A 100 6.93 4.06 2.63
N THR A 101 6.70 2.77 2.88
CA THR A 101 6.58 2.23 4.23
C THR A 101 7.51 1.04 4.40
N SER A 102 8.07 0.90 5.61
CA SER A 102 8.99 -0.19 5.92
C SER A 102 8.23 -1.41 6.46
N ASN A 103 8.73 -2.59 6.12
CA ASN A 103 8.20 -3.86 6.63
C ASN A 103 6.69 -4.00 6.37
N ALA A 104 5.89 -4.17 7.42
CA ALA A 104 4.44 -4.32 7.33
C ALA A 104 3.68 -2.99 7.47
N THR A 105 4.37 -1.88 7.71
CA THR A 105 3.72 -0.57 7.91
C THR A 105 2.87 -0.19 6.70
N THR A 106 1.74 0.43 6.97
CA THR A 106 0.70 0.74 5.97
C THR A 106 0.16 2.14 6.18
N PRO A 107 -0.25 2.87 5.11
CA PRO A 107 -0.92 4.16 5.25
C PRO A 107 -2.21 4.12 6.06
N LEU A 108 -2.79 2.94 6.24
CA LEU A 108 -4.03 2.74 6.98
C LEU A 108 -3.94 3.21 8.44
N THR A 109 -2.74 3.20 9.03
CA THR A 109 -2.53 3.68 10.41
C THR A 109 -2.56 5.21 10.53
N GLY A 110 -2.44 5.92 9.43
CA GLY A 110 -2.55 7.37 9.36
C GLY A 110 -3.91 7.83 8.84
N SER A 111 -3.94 9.03 8.29
CA SER A 111 -5.14 9.68 7.74
C SER A 111 -5.22 9.63 6.22
N ASP A 112 -4.22 9.08 5.54
CA ASP A 112 -4.17 8.98 4.09
C ASP A 112 -5.00 7.78 3.60
N THR A 113 -5.55 7.90 2.39
CA THR A 113 -6.26 6.80 1.71
C THR A 113 -5.32 6.17 0.68
N ALA A 114 -5.10 4.87 0.79
CA ALA A 114 -4.31 4.12 -0.18
C ALA A 114 -5.06 3.96 -1.50
N LEU A 115 -4.41 4.23 -2.63
CA LEU A 115 -4.98 4.10 -3.97
C LEU A 115 -4.27 3.03 -4.80
N LEU A 116 -2.96 2.87 -4.64
CA LEU A 116 -2.14 1.91 -5.38
C LEU A 116 -0.96 1.53 -4.51
N THR A 117 -0.51 0.28 -4.62
CA THR A 117 0.71 -0.15 -3.94
C THR A 117 1.57 -1.06 -4.82
N CYS A 118 2.86 -1.08 -4.50
CA CYS A 118 3.83 -2.02 -5.05
C CYS A 118 4.61 -2.66 -3.90
N ASP A 119 4.61 -3.98 -3.86
CA ASP A 119 5.40 -4.77 -2.92
C ASP A 119 6.89 -4.71 -3.33
N VAL A 120 7.75 -4.21 -2.43
CA VAL A 120 9.20 -4.16 -2.67
C VAL A 120 9.97 -5.05 -1.70
N TRP A 121 9.30 -6.01 -1.06
CA TRP A 121 9.95 -7.12 -0.40
C TRP A 121 10.65 -8.01 -1.43
N GLU A 122 11.78 -8.64 -1.07
CA GLU A 122 12.53 -9.50 -2.00
C GLU A 122 11.68 -10.63 -2.58
N HIS A 123 10.76 -11.21 -1.80
CA HIS A 123 9.89 -12.27 -2.28
C HIS A 123 9.06 -11.87 -3.51
N ALA A 124 8.82 -10.58 -3.70
CA ALA A 124 8.03 -10.10 -4.84
C ALA A 124 8.75 -10.23 -6.18
N TYR A 125 10.08 -10.32 -6.17
CA TYR A 125 10.87 -10.32 -7.40
C TYR A 125 11.99 -11.37 -7.46
N TYR A 126 12.31 -12.07 -6.37
CA TYR A 126 13.50 -12.94 -6.35
C TYR A 126 13.39 -14.16 -7.25
N VAL A 127 12.19 -14.54 -7.71
CA VAL A 127 12.00 -15.65 -8.64
C VAL A 127 12.59 -15.30 -10.02
N ASP A 128 12.48 -14.05 -10.43
CA ASP A 128 12.94 -13.57 -11.73
C ASP A 128 14.31 -12.88 -11.65
N TYR A 129 14.69 -12.43 -10.49
CA TYR A 129 15.92 -11.69 -10.21
C TYR A 129 16.65 -12.28 -8.99
#